data_583739c6aebaf7f709bf258bb8cfa8d0
#
_entry.id   583739c6aebaf7f709bf258bb8cfa8d0
#
_cell.length_a   1.000
_cell.length_b   1.000
_cell.length_c   1.000
_cell.angle_alpha   90.00
_cell.angle_beta   90.00
_cell.angle_gamma   90.00
#
_symmetry.space_group_name_H-M   'P 1'
#
loop_
_entity.id
_entity.type
_entity.pdbx_description
1 polymer ?
#
loop_
_entity_poly.entity_id
_entity_poly.type
_entity_poly.pdbx_seq_one_letter_code
_entity_poly.pdbx_strand_id
1 'polypeptide(L)'
;ELGYFNDVALKGDGSFFTTHMYERGLSLLSMLYISFTKPDTGFVYQWDAGDGFTKVPNSDGSFPNGISISDDEKNLFINYVFNHRTSKLNLENLNIEVEHFSKGTPDNSSIDGDYIWVATQDNTGIDLLMHCDETVVQCSLPFTIFKLRQSDLSEVASFSFSQTQMGSVTVAVTHKDKVWLGTFHGDRMASFDNTN
;
A
#
# COMPACT_ATOMS: atom_id res chain seq x y z
N GLU A 1 4.72 -22.80 7.11
CA GLU A 1 4.64 -21.62 8.00
C GLU A 1 4.17 -20.41 7.20
N LEU A 2 3.26 -19.61 7.80
CA LEU A 2 2.83 -18.36 7.20
C LEU A 2 3.96 -17.33 7.33
N GLY A 3 4.21 -16.54 6.27
CA GLY A 3 5.22 -15.49 6.25
C GLY A 3 4.80 -14.22 6.98
N TYR A 4 5.19 -13.07 6.48
CA TYR A 4 4.80 -11.78 7.02
C TYR A 4 3.58 -11.22 6.29
N PHE A 5 2.52 -10.94 7.06
CA PHE A 5 1.31 -10.24 6.59
C PHE A 5 1.47 -8.75 6.86
N ASN A 6 0.79 -7.91 6.07
CA ASN A 6 0.83 -6.48 6.26
C ASN A 6 -0.57 -5.88 6.49
N ASP A 7 -1.46 -5.96 5.53
CA ASP A 7 -2.72 -5.24 5.55
C ASP A 7 -3.92 -6.17 5.30
N VAL A 8 -5.13 -5.71 5.67
CA VAL A 8 -6.37 -6.50 5.64
C VAL A 8 -7.51 -5.69 5.02
N ALA A 9 -8.18 -6.25 4.02
CA ALA A 9 -9.42 -5.74 3.45
C ALA A 9 -10.60 -6.63 3.83
N LEU A 10 -11.52 -6.11 4.66
CA LEU A 10 -12.68 -6.84 5.17
C LEU A 10 -13.82 -6.83 4.17
N LYS A 11 -14.57 -7.95 4.09
CA LYS A 11 -15.83 -8.06 3.36
C LYS A 11 -17.03 -8.03 4.30
N GLY A 12 -18.19 -7.68 3.78
CA GLY A 12 -19.43 -7.61 4.54
C GLY A 12 -19.92 -8.96 5.09
N ASP A 13 -19.49 -10.08 4.52
CA ASP A 13 -19.79 -11.43 4.98
C ASP A 13 -18.87 -11.94 6.11
N GLY A 14 -17.89 -11.14 6.51
CA GLY A 14 -16.88 -11.47 7.53
C GLY A 14 -15.65 -12.21 7.00
N SER A 15 -15.61 -12.56 5.73
CA SER A 15 -14.37 -12.99 5.06
C SER A 15 -13.45 -11.78 4.82
N PHE A 16 -12.18 -12.00 4.49
CA PHE A 16 -11.25 -10.92 4.26
C PHE A 16 -10.12 -11.32 3.29
N PHE A 17 -9.49 -10.31 2.75
CA PHE A 17 -8.23 -10.44 2.02
C PHE A 17 -7.08 -9.88 2.85
N THR A 18 -5.89 -10.47 2.71
CA THR A 18 -4.67 -9.98 3.38
C THR A 18 -3.47 -10.16 2.50
N THR A 19 -2.55 -9.21 2.55
CA THR A 19 -1.29 -9.29 1.82
C THR A 19 -0.28 -10.12 2.58
N HIS A 20 0.30 -11.10 1.91
CA HIS A 20 1.48 -11.84 2.34
C HIS A 20 2.69 -11.22 1.64
N MET A 21 3.51 -10.48 2.38
CA MET A 21 4.60 -9.69 1.78
C MET A 21 5.78 -10.55 1.33
N TYR A 22 6.23 -11.45 2.20
CA TYR A 22 7.39 -12.30 1.97
C TYR A 22 7.48 -13.42 3.01
N GLU A 23 8.29 -14.43 2.70
CA GLU A 23 8.59 -15.54 3.61
C GLU A 23 9.48 -15.09 4.77
N ARG A 24 9.40 -15.78 5.91
CA ARG A 24 10.23 -15.48 7.09
C ARG A 24 11.72 -15.65 6.80
N GLY A 25 12.55 -14.90 7.52
CA GLY A 25 14.00 -15.07 7.53
C GLY A 25 14.75 -14.23 6.48
N LEU A 26 14.13 -13.18 5.93
CA LEU A 26 14.86 -12.24 5.06
C LEU A 26 15.99 -11.54 5.80
N SER A 27 17.19 -11.63 5.26
CA SER A 27 18.35 -10.86 5.69
C SER A 27 18.39 -9.49 5.01
N LEU A 28 19.19 -8.56 5.54
CA LEU A 28 19.41 -7.26 4.88
C LEU A 28 19.91 -7.42 3.44
N LEU A 29 20.81 -8.38 3.17
CA LEU A 29 21.30 -8.67 1.83
C LEU A 29 20.18 -9.18 0.92
N SER A 30 19.29 -10.01 1.44
CA SER A 30 18.11 -10.47 0.68
C SER A 30 17.18 -9.31 0.36
N MET A 31 16.95 -8.38 1.30
CA MET A 31 16.13 -7.19 1.05
C MET A 31 16.73 -6.30 -0.03
N LEU A 32 18.04 -6.06 -0.01
CA LEU A 32 18.74 -5.33 -1.07
C LEU A 32 18.60 -6.04 -2.42
N TYR A 33 18.82 -7.34 -2.46
CA TYR A 33 18.63 -8.14 -3.68
C TYR A 33 17.20 -7.99 -4.25
N ILE A 34 16.17 -8.13 -3.40
CA ILE A 34 14.77 -8.00 -3.78
C ILE A 34 14.48 -6.59 -4.32
N SER A 35 14.98 -5.55 -3.67
CA SER A 35 14.75 -4.16 -4.10
C SER A 35 15.31 -3.86 -5.50
N PHE A 36 16.41 -4.52 -5.89
CA PHE A 36 17.00 -4.37 -7.21
C PHE A 36 16.38 -5.26 -8.28
N THR A 37 16.13 -6.54 -7.96
CA THR A 37 15.68 -7.54 -8.93
C THR A 37 14.15 -7.63 -9.01
N LYS A 38 13.46 -7.15 -7.99
CA LYS A 38 11.99 -7.07 -7.89
C LYS A 38 11.26 -8.39 -8.17
N PRO A 39 11.74 -9.53 -7.63
CA PRO A 39 11.06 -10.80 -7.82
C PRO A 39 9.72 -10.77 -7.09
N ASP A 40 8.81 -11.64 -7.49
CA ASP A 40 7.58 -11.86 -6.74
C ASP A 40 7.93 -12.52 -5.40
N THR A 41 7.73 -11.79 -4.30
CA THR A 41 8.03 -12.25 -2.95
C THR A 41 6.79 -12.64 -2.17
N GLY A 42 5.63 -12.20 -2.63
CA GLY A 42 4.36 -12.39 -1.95
C GLY A 42 3.17 -12.32 -2.88
N PHE A 43 2.00 -12.36 -2.30
CA PHE A 43 0.70 -12.41 -2.97
C PHE A 43 -0.42 -12.06 -1.98
N VAL A 44 -1.68 -12.14 -2.41
CA VAL A 44 -2.85 -11.95 -1.54
C VAL A 44 -3.44 -13.31 -1.15
N TYR A 45 -3.76 -13.46 0.13
CA TYR A 45 -4.66 -14.50 0.63
C TYR A 45 -6.08 -13.98 0.77
N GLN A 46 -7.05 -14.81 0.42
CA GLN A 46 -8.42 -14.71 0.91
C GLN A 46 -8.57 -15.68 2.10
N TRP A 47 -9.29 -15.24 3.11
CA TRP A 47 -9.70 -16.10 4.22
C TRP A 47 -11.22 -16.12 4.33
N ASP A 48 -11.79 -17.29 4.54
CA ASP A 48 -13.17 -17.50 4.95
C ASP A 48 -13.27 -18.64 5.96
N ALA A 49 -14.42 -18.72 6.65
CA ALA A 49 -14.62 -19.67 7.72
C ALA A 49 -14.73 -21.14 7.26
N GLY A 50 -15.00 -21.39 5.98
CA GLY A 50 -15.14 -22.74 5.42
C GLY A 50 -13.81 -23.32 4.96
N ASP A 51 -13.09 -22.59 4.12
CA ASP A 51 -11.89 -23.04 3.42
C ASP A 51 -10.59 -22.56 4.07
N GLY A 52 -10.66 -21.58 4.99
CA GLY A 52 -9.48 -20.97 5.59
C GLY A 52 -8.74 -20.05 4.62
N PHE A 53 -7.40 -20.07 4.65
CA PHE A 53 -6.58 -19.26 3.77
C PHE A 53 -6.41 -19.90 2.39
N THR A 54 -6.80 -19.19 1.35
CA THR A 54 -6.61 -19.57 -0.05
C THR A 54 -5.87 -18.45 -0.80
N LYS A 55 -4.91 -18.81 -1.65
CA LYS A 55 -4.19 -17.83 -2.46
C LYS A 55 -5.11 -17.27 -3.55
N VAL A 56 -5.16 -15.93 -3.67
CA VAL A 56 -5.84 -15.26 -4.78
C VAL A 56 -4.97 -15.37 -6.04
N PRO A 57 -5.46 -15.97 -7.13
CA PRO A 57 -4.72 -16.06 -8.38
C PRO A 57 -4.33 -14.68 -8.95
N ASN A 58 -3.19 -14.62 -9.64
CA ASN A 58 -2.67 -13.40 -10.29
C ASN A 58 -2.37 -12.22 -9.35
N SER A 59 -2.31 -12.45 -8.04
CA SER A 59 -1.96 -11.43 -7.04
C SER A 59 -0.49 -11.42 -6.66
N ASP A 60 0.35 -12.15 -7.39
CA ASP A 60 1.79 -12.21 -7.12
C ASP A 60 2.48 -10.88 -7.43
N GLY A 61 3.49 -10.54 -6.61
CA GLY A 61 4.30 -9.35 -6.82
C GLY A 61 5.39 -9.16 -5.79
N SER A 62 6.19 -8.12 -6.03
CA SER A 62 7.32 -7.80 -5.16
C SER A 62 6.86 -6.95 -3.99
N PHE A 63 6.79 -7.57 -2.82
CA PHE A 63 6.45 -6.95 -1.56
C PHE A 63 5.03 -6.34 -1.55
N PRO A 64 3.96 -7.16 -1.74
CA PRO A 64 2.59 -6.67 -1.59
C PRO A 64 2.38 -6.15 -0.17
N ASN A 65 1.94 -4.88 -0.08
CA ASN A 65 1.81 -4.14 1.17
C ASN A 65 0.34 -3.81 1.43
N GLY A 66 -0.11 -2.60 1.12
CA GLY A 66 -1.49 -2.18 1.33
C GLY A 66 -2.49 -2.90 0.42
N ILE A 67 -3.69 -3.13 0.93
CA ILE A 67 -4.80 -3.72 0.20
C ILE A 67 -6.10 -3.00 0.54
N SER A 68 -6.90 -2.69 -0.47
CA SER A 68 -8.25 -2.15 -0.31
C SER A 68 -9.23 -2.89 -1.20
N ILE A 69 -10.49 -2.93 -0.80
CA ILE A 69 -11.58 -3.53 -1.59
C ILE A 69 -12.59 -2.44 -1.97
N SER A 70 -13.11 -2.47 -3.20
CA SER A 70 -14.18 -1.57 -3.61
C SER A 70 -15.46 -1.79 -2.80
N ASP A 71 -16.31 -0.75 -2.68
CA ASP A 71 -17.55 -0.82 -1.90
C ASP A 71 -18.54 -1.90 -2.40
N ASP A 72 -18.47 -2.24 -3.70
CA ASP A 72 -19.27 -3.32 -4.30
C ASP A 72 -18.60 -4.71 -4.17
N GLU A 73 -17.46 -4.78 -3.50
CA GLU A 73 -16.65 -5.98 -3.25
C GLU A 73 -16.23 -6.75 -4.53
N LYS A 74 -16.15 -6.06 -5.68
CA LYS A 74 -15.77 -6.69 -6.96
C LYS A 74 -14.32 -6.52 -7.35
N ASN A 75 -13.61 -5.55 -6.74
CA ASN A 75 -12.24 -5.23 -7.10
C ASN A 75 -11.36 -5.11 -5.86
N LEU A 76 -10.16 -5.66 -5.95
CA LEU A 76 -9.07 -5.42 -5.02
C LEU A 76 -8.09 -4.40 -5.61
N PHE A 77 -7.61 -3.49 -4.77
CA PHE A 77 -6.50 -2.60 -5.06
C PHE A 77 -5.31 -3.03 -4.21
N ILE A 78 -4.20 -3.41 -4.85
CA ILE A 78 -3.04 -4.00 -4.20
C ILE A 78 -1.82 -3.14 -4.49
N ASN A 79 -1.13 -2.71 -3.44
CA ASN A 79 0.10 -1.92 -3.54
C ASN A 79 1.33 -2.83 -3.46
N TYR A 80 2.20 -2.76 -4.47
CA TYR A 80 3.43 -3.54 -4.53
C TYR A 80 4.64 -2.60 -4.38
N VAL A 81 5.30 -2.67 -3.23
CA VAL A 81 6.37 -1.74 -2.84
C VAL A 81 7.49 -1.66 -3.87
N PHE A 82 8.17 -2.78 -4.13
CA PHE A 82 9.32 -2.77 -5.02
C PHE A 82 8.97 -2.81 -6.51
N ASN A 83 7.72 -3.15 -6.86
CA ASN A 83 7.26 -2.94 -8.24
C ASN A 83 6.85 -1.49 -8.52
N HIS A 84 6.75 -0.64 -7.47
CA HIS A 84 6.30 0.76 -7.58
C HIS A 84 4.93 0.89 -8.25
N ARG A 85 4.01 -0.03 -7.95
CA ARG A 85 2.71 -0.07 -8.60
C ARG A 85 1.55 -0.30 -7.63
N THR A 86 0.40 0.25 -7.99
CA THR A 86 -0.92 -0.12 -7.47
C THR A 86 -1.67 -0.83 -8.57
N SER A 87 -2.15 -2.04 -8.31
CA SER A 87 -2.88 -2.85 -9.30
C SER A 87 -4.34 -3.01 -8.89
N LYS A 88 -5.25 -2.94 -9.87
CA LYS A 88 -6.67 -3.29 -9.71
C LYS A 88 -6.88 -4.72 -10.20
N LEU A 89 -7.26 -5.61 -9.29
CA LEU A 89 -7.61 -7.00 -9.58
C LEU A 89 -9.13 -7.17 -9.50
N ASN A 90 -9.73 -7.67 -10.56
CA ASN A 90 -11.14 -7.99 -10.61
C ASN A 90 -11.39 -9.36 -9.97
N LEU A 91 -12.29 -9.42 -8.98
CA LEU A 91 -12.57 -10.63 -8.19
C LEU A 91 -13.50 -11.64 -8.91
N GLU A 92 -14.19 -11.24 -9.97
CA GLU A 92 -15.06 -12.14 -10.74
C GLU A 92 -14.24 -13.01 -11.71
N ASN A 93 -13.23 -12.42 -12.36
CA ASN A 93 -12.39 -13.11 -13.34
C ASN A 93 -10.94 -13.34 -12.89
N LEU A 94 -10.56 -12.82 -11.72
CA LEU A 94 -9.24 -12.93 -11.08
C LEU A 94 -8.09 -12.39 -11.94
N ASN A 95 -8.36 -11.38 -12.78
CA ASN A 95 -7.34 -10.75 -13.61
C ASN A 95 -7.00 -9.34 -13.12
N ILE A 96 -5.73 -8.96 -13.29
CA ILE A 96 -5.32 -7.56 -13.20
C ILE A 96 -5.89 -6.82 -14.41
N GLU A 97 -6.72 -5.81 -14.18
CA GLU A 97 -7.35 -5.02 -15.24
C GLU A 97 -6.54 -3.79 -15.62
N VAL A 98 -5.96 -3.15 -14.60
CA VAL A 98 -5.21 -1.89 -14.77
C VAL A 98 -4.19 -1.73 -13.66
N GLU A 99 -3.13 -0.98 -13.94
CA GLU A 99 -2.05 -0.67 -13.01
C GLU A 99 -1.67 0.82 -13.09
N HIS A 100 -1.40 1.40 -11.92
CA HIS A 100 -0.79 2.71 -11.79
C HIS A 100 0.64 2.57 -11.29
N PHE A 101 1.60 3.19 -11.97
CA PHE A 101 3.02 3.18 -11.60
C PHE A 101 3.40 4.53 -10.98
N SER A 102 3.94 4.49 -9.76
CA SER A 102 4.46 5.65 -9.05
C SER A 102 5.99 5.73 -9.12
N LYS A 103 6.56 6.91 -8.85
CA LYS A 103 8.02 7.04 -8.70
C LYS A 103 8.51 6.45 -7.38
N GLY A 104 7.75 6.64 -6.32
CA GLY A 104 8.04 6.13 -4.99
C GLY A 104 7.44 4.75 -4.76
N THR A 105 7.53 4.27 -3.53
CA THR A 105 7.03 2.97 -3.09
C THR A 105 5.64 3.11 -2.49
N PRO A 106 4.57 2.59 -3.14
CA PRO A 106 3.21 2.66 -2.59
C PRO A 106 3.10 1.78 -1.34
N ASP A 107 2.46 2.33 -0.31
CA ASP A 107 2.26 1.67 0.97
C ASP A 107 0.77 1.28 1.13
N ASN A 108 -0.02 1.98 1.93
CA ASN A 108 -1.43 1.66 2.08
C ASN A 108 -2.32 2.58 1.25
N SER A 109 -3.55 2.13 1.05
CA SER A 109 -4.57 2.87 0.33
C SER A 109 -5.90 2.88 1.08
N SER A 110 -6.75 3.87 0.76
CA SER A 110 -8.12 3.96 1.27
C SER A 110 -9.10 4.33 0.17
N ILE A 111 -10.32 3.85 0.29
CA ILE A 111 -11.41 4.12 -0.65
C ILE A 111 -12.20 5.35 -0.19
N ASP A 112 -12.58 6.21 -1.15
CA ASP A 112 -13.45 7.37 -0.95
C ASP A 112 -14.32 7.58 -2.19
N GLY A 113 -15.52 7.06 -2.18
CA GLY A 113 -16.44 7.09 -3.31
C GLY A 113 -15.81 6.50 -4.58
N ASP A 114 -15.72 7.28 -5.65
CA ASP A 114 -15.13 6.84 -6.93
C ASP A 114 -13.59 6.82 -6.94
N TYR A 115 -12.95 7.15 -5.83
CA TYR A 115 -11.51 7.35 -5.75
C TYR A 115 -10.84 6.38 -4.78
N ILE A 116 -9.57 6.14 -5.05
CA ILE A 116 -8.64 5.50 -4.12
C ILE A 116 -7.50 6.49 -3.81
N TRP A 117 -7.20 6.64 -2.54
CA TRP A 117 -6.09 7.44 -2.03
C TRP A 117 -4.92 6.52 -1.69
N VAL A 118 -3.77 6.73 -2.31
CA VAL A 118 -2.58 5.90 -2.14
C VAL A 118 -1.46 6.72 -1.52
N ALA A 119 -0.96 6.30 -0.39
CA ALA A 119 0.23 6.87 0.21
C ALA A 119 1.48 6.23 -0.42
N THR A 120 2.41 7.06 -0.87
CA THR A 120 3.64 6.62 -1.54
C THR A 120 4.84 7.27 -0.90
N GLN A 121 5.83 6.48 -0.52
CA GLN A 121 7.08 6.96 0.07
C GLN A 121 8.09 7.27 -1.04
N ASP A 122 8.56 8.52 -1.10
CA ASP A 122 9.49 9.02 -2.13
C ASP A 122 10.95 8.93 -1.65
N ASN A 123 11.31 7.82 -1.03
CA ASN A 123 12.64 7.56 -0.50
C ASN A 123 13.11 6.15 -0.86
N THR A 124 14.39 5.92 -0.69
CA THR A 124 15.00 4.60 -0.85
C THR A 124 15.12 3.88 0.47
N GLY A 125 15.31 2.56 0.44
CA GLY A 125 15.63 1.79 1.65
C GLY A 125 16.90 2.28 2.36
N ILE A 126 17.83 2.89 1.62
CA ILE A 126 19.06 3.49 2.19
C ILE A 126 18.71 4.77 2.95
N ASP A 127 17.81 5.61 2.43
CA ASP A 127 17.35 6.82 3.14
C ASP A 127 16.69 6.45 4.46
N LEU A 128 15.86 5.40 4.48
CA LEU A 128 15.25 4.88 5.69
C LEU A 128 16.30 4.45 6.72
N LEU A 129 17.30 3.68 6.31
CA LEU A 129 18.37 3.22 7.20
C LEU A 129 19.24 4.36 7.75
N MET A 130 19.45 5.41 6.96
CA MET A 130 20.31 6.54 7.36
C MET A 130 19.59 7.61 8.18
N HIS A 131 18.26 7.75 8.01
CA HIS A 131 17.51 8.89 8.57
C HIS A 131 16.37 8.48 9.51
N CYS A 132 16.08 7.19 9.65
CA CYS A 132 14.91 6.68 10.37
C CYS A 132 15.29 5.55 11.35
N ASP A 133 16.38 5.71 12.08
CA ASP A 133 16.77 4.76 13.12
C ASP A 133 15.92 4.93 14.39
N GLU A 134 16.07 4.02 15.35
CA GLU A 134 15.31 4.00 16.61
C GLU A 134 15.52 5.24 17.50
N THR A 135 16.55 6.06 17.23
CA THR A 135 16.85 7.28 18.00
C THR A 135 16.09 8.50 17.49
N VAL A 136 15.53 8.43 16.29
CA VAL A 136 14.79 9.52 15.64
C VAL A 136 13.31 9.38 15.94
N VAL A 137 12.71 10.40 16.58
CA VAL A 137 11.27 10.40 16.89
C VAL A 137 10.42 10.48 15.64
N GLN A 138 10.91 11.17 14.60
CA GLN A 138 10.18 11.39 13.36
C GLN A 138 11.07 11.12 12.15
N CYS A 139 10.58 10.32 11.25
CA CYS A 139 11.24 10.05 9.98
C CYS A 139 10.74 11.03 8.92
N SER A 140 11.37 12.21 8.83
CA SER A 140 10.93 13.33 7.96
C SER A 140 11.32 13.16 6.49
N LEU A 141 11.16 11.95 5.94
CA LEU A 141 11.43 11.67 4.53
C LEU A 141 10.26 12.09 3.62
N PRO A 142 10.52 12.44 2.34
CA PRO A 142 9.50 12.89 1.43
C PRO A 142 8.49 11.79 1.08
N PHE A 143 7.27 12.22 0.75
CA PHE A 143 6.18 11.35 0.35
C PHE A 143 5.23 12.03 -0.62
N THR A 144 4.47 11.24 -1.38
CA THR A 144 3.40 11.71 -2.26
C THR A 144 2.11 10.96 -1.95
N ILE A 145 1.00 11.68 -1.93
CA ILE A 145 -0.34 11.12 -1.85
C ILE A 145 -0.99 11.23 -3.22
N PHE A 146 -1.37 10.10 -3.80
CA PHE A 146 -2.11 10.05 -5.06
C PHE A 146 -3.60 9.91 -4.80
N LYS A 147 -4.41 10.67 -5.56
CA LYS A 147 -5.85 10.46 -5.72
C LYS A 147 -6.07 9.85 -7.10
N LEU A 148 -6.42 8.58 -7.14
CA LEU A 148 -6.63 7.83 -8.38
C LEU A 148 -8.13 7.52 -8.55
N ARG A 149 -8.60 7.43 -9.79
CA ARG A 149 -9.96 6.97 -10.09
C ARG A 149 -10.02 5.44 -9.95
N GLN A 150 -10.99 4.89 -9.23
CA GLN A 150 -11.11 3.44 -9.05
C GLN A 150 -11.33 2.66 -10.37
N SER A 151 -11.98 3.27 -11.36
CA SER A 151 -12.33 2.58 -12.60
C SER A 151 -11.11 2.17 -13.43
N ASP A 152 -10.11 3.06 -13.53
CA ASP A 152 -8.99 2.92 -14.46
C ASP A 152 -7.62 3.31 -13.87
N LEU A 153 -7.56 3.58 -12.57
CA LEU A 153 -6.38 4.05 -11.83
C LEU A 153 -5.72 5.30 -12.45
N SER A 154 -6.47 6.07 -13.24
CA SER A 154 -5.97 7.36 -13.74
C SER A 154 -5.75 8.34 -12.59
N GLU A 155 -4.64 9.07 -12.63
CA GLU A 155 -4.32 10.09 -11.64
C GLU A 155 -5.26 11.29 -11.80
N VAL A 156 -5.99 11.59 -10.73
CA VAL A 156 -6.86 12.77 -10.63
C VAL A 156 -6.10 13.94 -10.02
N ALA A 157 -5.31 13.63 -8.99
CA ALA A 157 -4.43 14.59 -8.32
C ALA A 157 -3.26 13.87 -7.63
N SER A 158 -2.17 14.60 -7.42
CA SER A 158 -1.06 14.17 -6.57
C SER A 158 -0.57 15.33 -5.70
N PHE A 159 -0.22 15.00 -4.45
CA PHE A 159 0.21 15.96 -3.44
C PHE A 159 1.56 15.49 -2.89
N SER A 160 2.63 16.18 -3.27
CA SER A 160 3.99 15.84 -2.84
C SER A 160 4.45 16.74 -1.69
N PHE A 161 5.04 16.12 -0.70
CA PHE A 161 5.50 16.78 0.52
C PHE A 161 6.96 16.43 0.80
N SER A 162 7.74 17.44 1.17
CA SER A 162 9.12 17.28 1.59
C SER A 162 9.44 18.25 2.71
N GLN A 163 10.43 17.95 3.53
CA GLN A 163 10.88 18.78 4.64
C GLN A 163 9.75 19.14 5.64
N THR A 164 8.79 18.25 5.81
CA THR A 164 7.69 18.42 6.77
C THR A 164 8.08 17.88 8.15
N GLN A 165 7.35 18.30 9.19
CA GLN A 165 7.50 17.76 10.54
C GLN A 165 6.91 16.33 10.69
N MET A 166 6.37 15.79 9.63
CA MET A 166 5.89 14.43 9.49
C MET A 166 6.43 13.89 8.18
N GLY A 167 6.89 12.67 8.16
CA GLY A 167 7.35 12.01 6.95
C GLY A 167 7.06 10.53 7.00
N SER A 168 7.53 9.79 6.02
CA SER A 168 7.28 8.36 5.88
C SER A 168 5.81 8.00 6.07
N VAL A 169 4.94 8.78 5.41
CA VAL A 169 3.49 8.59 5.48
C VAL A 169 3.13 7.27 4.83
N THR A 170 2.36 6.45 5.55
CA THR A 170 1.98 5.11 5.12
C THR A 170 0.51 5.00 4.75
N VAL A 171 -0.32 5.94 5.18
CA VAL A 171 -1.76 5.92 4.90
C VAL A 171 -2.32 7.33 4.77
N ALA A 172 -3.27 7.50 3.85
CA ALA A 172 -4.08 8.70 3.69
C ALA A 172 -5.55 8.33 3.72
N VAL A 173 -6.35 8.96 4.59
CA VAL A 173 -7.79 8.69 4.77
C VAL A 173 -8.55 9.99 4.71
N THR A 174 -9.59 10.04 3.89
CA THR A 174 -10.49 11.20 3.81
C THR A 174 -11.48 11.21 4.96
N HIS A 175 -11.69 12.37 5.53
CA HIS A 175 -12.80 12.62 6.45
C HIS A 175 -13.27 14.06 6.31
N LYS A 176 -14.51 14.26 5.94
CA LYS A 176 -15.09 15.57 5.59
C LYS A 176 -14.28 16.22 4.46
N ASP A 177 -13.81 17.45 4.67
CA ASP A 177 -13.04 18.28 3.76
C ASP A 177 -11.52 18.11 3.87
N LYS A 178 -11.06 17.08 4.60
CA LYS A 178 -9.64 16.85 4.85
C LYS A 178 -9.18 15.44 4.46
N VAL A 179 -7.91 15.37 4.07
CA VAL A 179 -7.15 14.13 3.97
C VAL A 179 -6.26 14.03 5.20
N TRP A 180 -6.47 13.00 6.00
CA TRP A 180 -5.69 12.69 7.20
C TRP A 180 -4.58 11.71 6.87
N LEU A 181 -3.42 11.95 7.46
CA LEU A 181 -2.19 11.20 7.20
C LEU A 181 -1.72 10.48 8.45
N GLY A 182 -1.38 9.20 8.30
CA GLY A 182 -0.71 8.38 9.30
C GLY A 182 0.69 7.98 8.85
N THR A 183 1.55 7.64 9.80
CA THR A 183 2.95 7.23 9.56
C THR A 183 3.27 5.98 10.38
N PHE A 184 4.24 5.18 9.91
CA PHE A 184 4.75 4.04 10.68
C PHE A 184 5.82 4.44 11.71
N HIS A 185 6.44 5.63 11.56
CA HIS A 185 7.52 6.10 12.42
C HIS A 185 7.34 7.59 12.72
N GLY A 186 6.70 7.86 13.85
CA GLY A 186 6.42 9.23 14.30
C GLY A 186 5.42 9.26 15.44
N ASP A 187 5.28 10.44 16.06
CA ASP A 187 4.45 10.71 17.23
C ASP A 187 3.22 11.56 16.93
N ARG A 188 2.90 11.77 15.64
CA ARG A 188 1.86 12.70 15.21
C ARG A 188 1.11 12.26 13.96
N MET A 189 -0.05 12.85 13.78
CA MET A 189 -0.83 12.82 12.54
C MET A 189 -0.80 14.21 11.89
N ALA A 190 -1.02 14.26 10.59
CA ALA A 190 -1.20 15.51 9.84
C ALA A 190 -2.48 15.46 9.00
N SER A 191 -2.88 16.58 8.46
CA SER A 191 -3.94 16.66 7.47
C SER A 191 -3.72 17.81 6.51
N PHE A 192 -4.28 17.72 5.31
CA PHE A 192 -4.40 18.81 4.36
C PHE A 192 -5.83 18.87 3.80
N ASP A 193 -6.18 20.00 3.16
CA ASP A 193 -7.53 20.18 2.63
C ASP A 193 -7.73 19.32 1.37
N ASN A 194 -8.84 18.58 1.34
CA ASN A 194 -9.28 17.82 0.16
C ASN A 194 -9.92 18.80 -0.85
N THR A 195 -9.08 19.65 -1.44
CA THR A 195 -9.52 20.58 -2.49
C THR A 195 -9.61 19.82 -3.80
N ASN A 196 -10.82 19.77 -4.36
CA ASN A 196 -11.10 19.26 -5.71
C ASN A 196 -10.48 20.13 -6.79
#